data_1401e21f715b83b865384f292bc8b895
#
_entry.id   1401e21f715b83b865384f292bc8b895
#
_cell.length_a   1.000
_cell.length_b   1.000
_cell.length_c   1.000
_cell.angle_alpha   90.00
_cell.angle_beta   90.00
_cell.angle_gamma   90.00
#
_symmetry.space_group_name_H-M   'P 1'
#
loop_
_entity.id
_entity.type
_entity.pdbx_description
1 polymer ?
#
loop_
_entity_poly.entity_id
_entity_poly.type
_entity_poly.pdbx_seq_one_letter_code
_entity_poly.pdbx_strand_id
1 'polypeptide(L)'
;MPPFGGTIQPAASIHKKFTAALDALIAQVKQDRSILAAILCGSLSHDTVWAKSDIDLALITIDDKKADRPGLSLYADGVNVHAFLMPRAEFRKTVEGATRNSFVHSFLAKGRLLYTHDETIAALCARLHEIGERDTQVQLLAAATGALPPIDKAHKWFVTRGDLNYSALWILHAATSLARIEVIGARQLADREVLPQAMKLNPGFFTTVYTAMLNAKKTRK
;
A
#
# COMPACT_ATOMS: atom_id res chain seq x y z
N MET A 1 25.11 -13.46 18.96
CA MET A 1 23.73 -13.18 18.50
C MET A 1 22.98 -14.47 18.42
N PRO A 2 21.82 -14.68 19.03
CA PRO A 2 21.04 -15.89 18.86
C PRO A 2 20.53 -15.96 17.42
N PRO A 3 20.51 -17.14 16.80
CA PRO A 3 19.99 -17.29 15.45
C PRO A 3 18.48 -17.01 15.46
N PHE A 4 17.99 -16.35 14.40
CA PHE A 4 16.56 -16.19 14.13
C PHE A 4 15.92 -17.54 13.79
N GLY A 5 15.80 -18.41 14.80
CA GLY A 5 15.21 -19.74 14.70
C GLY A 5 13.76 -19.70 15.16
N GLY A 6 12.89 -19.06 14.38
CA GLY A 6 11.45 -19.30 14.50
C GLY A 6 11.08 -20.50 13.64
N THR A 7 10.38 -21.47 14.21
CA THR A 7 9.78 -22.57 13.44
C THR A 7 8.93 -21.98 12.33
N ILE A 8 9.28 -22.25 11.06
CA ILE A 8 8.48 -21.79 9.90
C ILE A 8 7.16 -22.53 9.96
N GLN A 9 6.11 -21.85 10.42
CA GLN A 9 4.75 -22.42 10.36
C GLN A 9 4.31 -22.50 8.89
N PRO A 10 3.62 -23.56 8.47
CA PRO A 10 3.09 -23.65 7.12
C PRO A 10 2.18 -22.46 6.80
N ALA A 11 2.38 -21.80 5.67
CA ALA A 11 1.60 -20.62 5.27
C ALA A 11 0.08 -20.85 5.33
N ALA A 12 -0.39 -22.03 4.96
CA ALA A 12 -1.80 -22.43 5.04
C ALA A 12 -2.36 -22.41 6.48
N SER A 13 -1.55 -22.79 7.48
CA SER A 13 -1.95 -22.78 8.90
C SER A 13 -2.07 -21.35 9.43
N ILE A 14 -1.16 -20.48 9.02
CA ILE A 14 -1.18 -19.04 9.37
C ILE A 14 -2.42 -18.40 8.77
N HIS A 15 -2.65 -18.58 7.47
CA HIS A 15 -3.81 -18.03 6.78
C HIS A 15 -5.14 -18.45 7.44
N LYS A 16 -5.29 -19.73 7.77
CA LYS A 16 -6.49 -20.26 8.45
C LYS A 16 -6.74 -19.59 9.80
N LYS A 17 -5.67 -19.36 10.60
CA LYS A 17 -5.77 -18.65 11.89
C LYS A 17 -6.28 -17.23 11.71
N PHE A 18 -5.69 -16.49 10.76
CA PHE A 18 -6.07 -15.10 10.48
C PHE A 18 -7.50 -14.99 9.96
N THR A 19 -7.92 -15.89 9.09
CA THR A 19 -9.29 -15.93 8.57
C THR A 19 -10.31 -16.20 9.68
N ALA A 20 -10.04 -17.16 10.57
CA ALA A 20 -10.92 -17.45 11.68
C ALA A 20 -11.07 -16.26 12.65
N ALA A 21 -9.97 -15.60 12.99
CA ALA A 21 -9.99 -14.40 13.83
C ALA A 21 -10.77 -13.25 13.15
N LEU A 22 -10.58 -13.08 11.85
CA LEU A 22 -11.32 -12.09 11.05
C LEU A 22 -12.82 -12.38 11.06
N ASP A 23 -13.23 -13.63 10.81
CA ASP A 23 -14.64 -14.01 10.74
C ASP A 23 -15.35 -13.79 12.08
N ALA A 24 -14.69 -14.15 13.19
CA ALA A 24 -15.20 -13.91 14.55
C ALA A 24 -15.37 -12.40 14.82
N LEU A 25 -14.41 -11.58 14.42
CA LEU A 25 -14.47 -10.13 14.61
C LEU A 25 -15.58 -9.50 13.74
N ILE A 26 -15.71 -9.90 12.48
CA ILE A 26 -16.76 -9.39 11.59
C ILE A 26 -18.15 -9.76 12.08
N ALA A 27 -18.31 -10.95 12.70
CA ALA A 27 -19.57 -11.33 13.32
C ALA A 27 -19.98 -10.37 14.47
N GLN A 28 -19.02 -9.87 15.25
CA GLN A 28 -19.25 -8.86 16.28
C GLN A 28 -19.53 -7.47 15.67
N VAL A 29 -18.72 -7.05 14.69
CA VAL A 29 -18.86 -5.76 14.00
C VAL A 29 -20.27 -5.59 13.39
N LYS A 30 -20.82 -6.67 12.83
CA LYS A 30 -22.18 -6.67 12.24
C LYS A 30 -23.30 -6.35 13.25
N GLN A 31 -23.05 -6.51 14.55
CA GLN A 31 -24.04 -6.22 15.60
C GLN A 31 -24.05 -4.73 15.98
N ASP A 32 -22.99 -3.99 15.68
CA ASP A 32 -22.91 -2.55 15.93
C ASP A 32 -23.53 -1.77 14.76
N ARG A 33 -24.72 -1.23 14.99
CA ARG A 33 -25.45 -0.43 14.00
C ARG A 33 -24.75 0.88 13.61
N SER A 34 -23.77 1.32 14.39
CA SER A 34 -22.97 2.51 14.04
C SER A 34 -21.91 2.23 12.99
N ILE A 35 -21.61 0.95 12.71
CA ILE A 35 -20.66 0.51 11.68
C ILE A 35 -21.43 0.12 10.42
N LEU A 36 -21.31 0.92 9.38
CA LEU A 36 -22.00 0.74 8.11
C LEU A 36 -21.35 -0.29 7.20
N ALA A 37 -20.02 -0.40 7.27
CA ALA A 37 -19.26 -1.35 6.45
C ALA A 37 -17.91 -1.70 7.08
N ALA A 38 -17.39 -2.88 6.71
CA ALA A 38 -16.05 -3.33 7.03
C ALA A 38 -15.30 -3.72 5.75
N ILE A 39 -14.12 -3.13 5.56
CA ILE A 39 -13.23 -3.37 4.42
C ILE A 39 -11.94 -3.98 4.97
N LEU A 40 -11.59 -5.19 4.53
CA LEU A 40 -10.31 -5.81 4.83
C LEU A 40 -9.24 -5.18 3.95
N CYS A 41 -8.17 -4.72 4.57
CA CYS A 41 -7.03 -4.11 3.92
C CYS A 41 -5.74 -4.89 4.24
N GLY A 42 -4.60 -4.36 3.82
CA GLY A 42 -3.29 -4.90 4.19
C GLY A 42 -2.98 -6.28 3.63
N SER A 43 -2.07 -6.99 4.28
CA SER A 43 -1.49 -8.24 3.76
C SER A 43 -2.49 -9.39 3.61
N LEU A 44 -3.49 -9.47 4.47
CA LEU A 44 -4.51 -10.52 4.42
C LEU A 44 -5.46 -10.34 3.23
N SER A 45 -5.67 -9.11 2.74
CA SER A 45 -6.49 -8.87 1.54
C SER A 45 -5.85 -9.38 0.24
N HIS A 46 -4.53 -9.69 0.25
CA HIS A 46 -3.72 -10.13 -0.88
C HIS A 46 -3.07 -11.50 -0.68
N ASP A 47 -3.51 -12.26 0.32
CA ASP A 47 -2.97 -13.59 0.65
C ASP A 47 -1.44 -13.61 0.92
N THR A 48 -0.87 -12.48 1.37
CA THR A 48 0.57 -12.32 1.67
C THR A 48 0.86 -12.30 3.16
N VAL A 49 0.12 -13.08 3.93
CA VAL A 49 0.19 -13.14 5.40
C VAL A 49 1.39 -13.92 5.88
N TRP A 50 2.07 -13.42 6.90
CA TRP A 50 3.08 -14.14 7.66
C TRP A 50 2.77 -14.10 9.17
N ALA A 51 3.51 -14.86 9.99
CA ALA A 51 3.20 -15.05 11.40
C ALA A 51 3.15 -13.79 12.27
N LYS A 52 3.76 -12.68 11.80
CA LYS A 52 3.75 -11.38 12.48
C LYS A 52 2.92 -10.32 11.74
N SER A 53 2.09 -10.72 10.79
CA SER A 53 1.13 -9.81 10.16
C SER A 53 0.04 -9.43 11.16
N ASP A 54 -0.58 -8.29 10.89
CA ASP A 54 -1.79 -7.83 11.56
C ASP A 54 -2.97 -7.96 10.61
N ILE A 55 -4.19 -7.94 11.14
CA ILE A 55 -5.40 -7.74 10.34
C ILE A 55 -5.65 -6.25 10.26
N ASP A 56 -5.65 -5.69 9.06
CA ASP A 56 -5.96 -4.28 8.84
C ASP A 56 -7.42 -4.13 8.37
N LEU A 57 -8.23 -3.38 9.12
CA LEU A 57 -9.64 -3.12 8.81
C LEU A 57 -9.91 -1.63 8.67
N ALA A 58 -10.66 -1.25 7.63
CA ALA A 58 -11.35 0.03 7.58
C ALA A 58 -12.82 -0.18 7.96
N LEU A 59 -13.25 0.43 9.05
CA LEU A 59 -14.62 0.40 9.54
C LEU A 59 -15.29 1.73 9.20
N ILE A 60 -16.22 1.68 8.25
CA ILE A 60 -16.98 2.87 7.85
C ILE A 60 -18.11 3.06 8.83
N THR A 61 -18.15 4.24 9.45
CA THR A 61 -19.13 4.56 10.48
C THR A 61 -20.20 5.56 10.00
N ILE A 62 -21.28 5.68 10.75
CA ILE A 62 -22.23 6.79 10.59
C ILE A 62 -21.51 8.12 10.82
N ASP A 63 -22.01 9.20 10.18
CA ASP A 63 -21.33 10.51 10.18
C ASP A 63 -21.34 11.22 11.54
N ASP A 64 -22.27 10.87 12.43
CA ASP A 64 -22.45 11.54 13.73
C ASP A 64 -21.39 11.17 14.79
N LYS A 65 -20.63 10.11 14.55
CA LYS A 65 -19.54 9.71 15.45
C LYS A 65 -18.20 10.21 14.89
N LYS A 66 -17.75 11.39 15.34
CA LYS A 66 -16.33 11.71 15.31
C LYS A 66 -15.64 10.75 16.28
N ALA A 67 -14.87 9.81 15.75
CA ALA A 67 -14.00 8.99 16.58
C ALA A 67 -12.94 9.92 17.19
N ASP A 68 -12.90 10.02 18.51
CA ASP A 68 -11.81 10.73 19.21
C ASP A 68 -10.44 10.13 18.89
N ARG A 69 -10.43 8.89 18.43
CA ARG A 69 -9.24 8.16 17.95
C ARG A 69 -9.57 7.47 16.63
N PRO A 70 -8.92 7.88 15.52
CA PRO A 70 -9.19 7.28 14.21
C PRO A 70 -8.65 5.85 14.08
N GLY A 71 -7.74 5.40 14.96
CA GLY A 71 -7.15 4.07 14.95
C GLY A 71 -7.39 3.30 16.25
N LEU A 72 -7.76 2.03 16.13
CA LEU A 72 -7.94 1.08 17.21
C LEU A 72 -6.95 -0.08 17.01
N SER A 73 -6.22 -0.42 18.07
CA SER A 73 -5.44 -1.66 18.13
C SER A 73 -6.18 -2.65 19.02
N LEU A 74 -6.60 -3.76 18.44
CA LEU A 74 -7.34 -4.81 19.09
C LEU A 74 -6.55 -6.11 19.05
N TYR A 75 -6.91 -7.07 19.89
CA TYR A 75 -6.34 -8.39 19.89
C TYR A 75 -7.48 -9.41 19.84
N ALA A 76 -7.56 -10.19 18.79
CA ALA A 76 -8.62 -11.18 18.57
C ALA A 76 -8.01 -12.54 18.24
N ASP A 77 -8.35 -13.57 19.01
CA ASP A 77 -7.93 -14.97 18.82
C ASP A 77 -6.42 -15.15 18.55
N GLY A 78 -5.60 -14.43 19.29
CA GLY A 78 -4.14 -14.50 19.15
C GLY A 78 -3.59 -13.78 17.93
N VAL A 79 -4.34 -12.83 17.34
CA VAL A 79 -3.95 -12.00 16.20
C VAL A 79 -4.13 -10.53 16.54
N ASN A 80 -3.17 -9.70 16.19
CA ASN A 80 -3.31 -8.26 16.27
C ASN A 80 -4.24 -7.76 15.15
N VAL A 81 -5.09 -6.80 15.49
CA VAL A 81 -6.00 -6.14 14.54
C VAL A 81 -5.81 -4.64 14.64
N HIS A 82 -5.51 -4.02 13.53
CA HIS A 82 -5.52 -2.57 13.37
C HIS A 82 -6.79 -2.17 12.64
N ALA A 83 -7.74 -1.59 13.36
CA ALA A 83 -8.95 -1.04 12.77
C ALA A 83 -8.88 0.48 12.77
N PHE A 84 -9.16 1.12 11.65
CA PHE A 84 -9.36 2.55 11.60
C PHE A 84 -10.82 2.88 11.30
N LEU A 85 -11.33 3.82 12.06
CA LEU A 85 -12.70 4.30 11.94
C LEU A 85 -12.74 5.48 10.98
N MET A 86 -13.59 5.39 9.97
CA MET A 86 -13.75 6.43 8.96
C MET A 86 -15.23 6.77 8.82
N PRO A 87 -15.68 8.01 9.13
CA PRO A 87 -17.04 8.45 8.86
C PRO A 87 -17.39 8.30 7.37
N ARG A 88 -18.63 7.98 7.07
CA ARG A 88 -19.13 7.81 5.69
C ARG A 88 -18.82 9.01 4.80
N ALA A 89 -18.98 10.24 5.33
CA ALA A 89 -18.67 11.46 4.59
C ALA A 89 -17.17 11.57 4.23
N GLU A 90 -16.28 11.14 5.12
CA GLU A 90 -14.85 11.10 4.86
C GLU A 90 -14.48 10.01 3.84
N PHE A 91 -15.08 8.81 3.96
CA PHE A 91 -14.93 7.75 2.98
C PHE A 91 -15.34 8.22 1.58
N ARG A 92 -16.51 8.87 1.45
CA ARG A 92 -16.97 9.45 0.20
C ARG A 92 -15.96 10.47 -0.35
N LYS A 93 -15.46 11.39 0.48
CA LYS A 93 -14.42 12.36 0.06
C LYS A 93 -13.14 11.67 -0.43
N THR A 94 -12.75 10.58 0.22
CA THR A 94 -11.57 9.81 -0.19
C THR A 94 -11.77 9.15 -1.56
N VAL A 95 -12.98 8.63 -1.83
CA VAL A 95 -13.31 7.99 -3.11
C VAL A 95 -13.53 9.02 -4.23
N GLU A 96 -14.24 10.11 -3.94
CA GLU A 96 -14.65 11.14 -4.93
C GLU A 96 -13.66 12.29 -5.04
N GLY A 97 -12.75 12.44 -4.08
CA GLY A 97 -11.84 13.59 -3.96
C GLY A 97 -10.69 13.56 -4.97
N ALA A 98 -10.06 14.74 -5.12
CA ALA A 98 -8.93 14.98 -6.01
C ALA A 98 -7.60 14.34 -5.52
N THR A 99 -7.58 13.71 -4.36
CA THR A 99 -6.41 13.05 -3.78
C THR A 99 -6.40 11.55 -4.03
N ARG A 100 -7.08 11.09 -5.07
CA ARG A 100 -7.04 9.70 -5.51
C ARG A 100 -5.60 9.29 -5.74
N ASN A 101 -5.30 8.04 -5.45
CA ASN A 101 -3.95 7.50 -5.41
C ASN A 101 -3.07 8.00 -4.22
N SER A 102 -3.68 8.62 -3.21
CA SER A 102 -3.05 8.77 -1.90
C SER A 102 -2.81 7.39 -1.27
N PHE A 103 -1.99 7.35 -0.21
CA PHE A 103 -1.80 6.09 0.54
C PHE A 103 -3.13 5.49 1.01
N VAL A 104 -4.03 6.32 1.56
CA VAL A 104 -5.35 5.86 2.05
C VAL A 104 -6.20 5.35 0.90
N HIS A 105 -6.23 6.05 -0.25
CA HIS A 105 -6.97 5.62 -1.41
C HIS A 105 -6.45 4.27 -1.95
N SER A 106 -5.14 4.12 -2.15
CA SER A 106 -4.55 2.87 -2.64
C SER A 106 -4.73 1.71 -1.64
N PHE A 107 -4.73 2.01 -0.34
CA PHE A 107 -4.96 1.03 0.72
C PHE A 107 -6.40 0.52 0.70
N LEU A 108 -7.38 1.41 0.52
CA LEU A 108 -8.80 1.06 0.38
C LEU A 108 -9.11 0.36 -0.95
N ALA A 109 -8.52 0.84 -2.05
CA ALA A 109 -8.76 0.28 -3.38
C ALA A 109 -8.31 -1.18 -3.52
N LYS A 110 -7.27 -1.57 -2.78
CA LYS A 110 -6.82 -2.96 -2.67
C LYS A 110 -7.55 -3.76 -1.61
N GLY A 111 -8.41 -3.10 -0.86
CA GLY A 111 -9.21 -3.73 0.16
C GLY A 111 -10.33 -4.60 -0.42
N ARG A 112 -10.79 -5.53 0.38
CA ARG A 112 -11.95 -6.38 0.08
C ARG A 112 -13.10 -5.98 0.99
N LEU A 113 -14.22 -5.55 0.41
CA LEU A 113 -15.45 -5.30 1.17
C LEU A 113 -15.95 -6.63 1.75
N LEU A 114 -15.95 -6.74 3.08
CA LEU A 114 -16.41 -7.94 3.80
C LEU A 114 -17.89 -7.86 4.18
N TYR A 115 -18.35 -6.66 4.47
CA TYR A 115 -19.69 -6.41 4.98
C TYR A 115 -20.12 -4.99 4.70
N THR A 116 -21.36 -4.80 4.29
CA THR A 116 -22.06 -3.52 4.33
C THR A 116 -23.57 -3.76 4.38
N HIS A 117 -24.28 -2.86 5.04
CA HIS A 117 -25.74 -2.72 4.94
C HIS A 117 -26.14 -1.38 4.32
N ASP A 118 -25.16 -0.65 3.76
CA ASP A 118 -25.38 0.60 3.02
C ASP A 118 -24.89 0.41 1.58
N GLU A 119 -25.82 0.28 0.64
CA GLU A 119 -25.51 0.05 -0.78
C GLU A 119 -24.68 1.18 -1.39
N THR A 120 -24.78 2.42 -0.86
CA THR A 120 -23.99 3.55 -1.35
C THR A 120 -22.49 3.33 -1.09
N ILE A 121 -22.13 2.63 -0.02
CA ILE A 121 -20.74 2.28 0.29
C ILE A 121 -20.24 1.22 -0.68
N ALA A 122 -21.06 0.20 -1.01
CA ALA A 122 -20.68 -0.80 -2.02
C ALA A 122 -20.41 -0.15 -3.39
N ALA A 123 -21.27 0.78 -3.80
CA ALA A 123 -21.07 1.54 -5.04
C ALA A 123 -19.79 2.40 -5.02
N LEU A 124 -19.48 3.02 -3.88
CA LEU A 124 -18.22 3.77 -3.71
C LEU A 124 -17.01 2.85 -3.76
N CYS A 125 -17.05 1.67 -3.14
CA CYS A 125 -15.97 0.68 -3.21
C CYS A 125 -15.68 0.25 -4.67
N ALA A 126 -16.70 0.04 -5.48
CA ALA A 126 -16.53 -0.30 -6.90
C ALA A 126 -15.78 0.80 -7.68
N ARG A 127 -15.94 2.07 -7.28
CA ARG A 127 -15.28 3.23 -7.92
C ARG A 127 -13.86 3.50 -7.43
N LEU A 128 -13.38 2.81 -6.40
CA LEU A 128 -12.02 3.01 -5.87
C LEU A 128 -10.92 2.76 -6.90
N HIS A 129 -11.18 1.95 -7.92
CA HIS A 129 -10.22 1.63 -8.98
C HIS A 129 -10.22 2.65 -10.15
N GLU A 130 -11.18 3.57 -10.16
CA GLU A 130 -11.29 4.59 -11.20
C GLU A 130 -10.31 5.74 -10.90
N ILE A 131 -9.29 5.91 -11.73
CA ILE A 131 -8.34 7.01 -11.64
C ILE A 131 -8.60 7.99 -12.78
N GLY A 132 -8.97 9.23 -12.45
CA GLY A 132 -9.20 10.30 -13.41
C GLY A 132 -7.91 10.73 -14.11
N GLU A 133 -8.02 11.36 -15.28
CA GLU A 133 -6.87 11.86 -16.03
C GLU A 133 -6.12 12.95 -15.29
N ARG A 134 -6.84 13.90 -14.69
CA ARG A 134 -6.25 14.98 -13.89
C ARG A 134 -5.49 14.43 -12.69
N ASP A 135 -6.05 13.43 -12.00
CA ASP A 135 -5.39 12.80 -10.85
C ASP A 135 -4.11 12.10 -11.29
N THR A 136 -4.14 11.43 -12.45
CA THR A 136 -2.96 10.82 -13.06
C THR A 136 -1.86 11.86 -13.33
N GLN A 137 -2.20 13.01 -13.94
CA GLN A 137 -1.24 14.07 -14.23
C GLN A 137 -0.61 14.65 -12.96
N VAL A 138 -1.42 14.95 -11.93
CA VAL A 138 -0.93 15.46 -10.64
C VAL A 138 -0.01 14.44 -9.97
N GLN A 139 -0.36 13.17 -9.99
CA GLN A 139 0.44 12.10 -9.42
C GLN A 139 1.76 11.88 -10.17
N LEU A 140 1.73 11.94 -11.51
CA LEU A 140 2.96 11.88 -12.33
C LEU A 140 3.89 13.05 -12.02
N LEU A 141 3.36 14.26 -11.89
CA LEU A 141 4.15 15.44 -11.51
C LEU A 141 4.78 15.24 -10.12
N ALA A 142 4.00 14.79 -9.14
CA ALA A 142 4.51 14.51 -7.79
C ALA A 142 5.59 13.43 -7.78
N ALA A 143 5.43 12.37 -8.55
CA ALA A 143 6.44 11.32 -8.68
C ALA A 143 7.71 11.84 -9.39
N ALA A 144 7.56 12.65 -10.44
CA ALA A 144 8.68 13.24 -11.16
C ALA A 144 9.49 14.19 -10.26
N THR A 145 8.84 15.05 -9.46
CA THR A 145 9.54 15.90 -8.49
C THR A 145 10.31 15.11 -7.43
N GLY A 146 9.84 13.91 -7.09
CA GLY A 146 10.56 12.98 -6.20
C GLY A 146 11.73 12.26 -6.86
N ALA A 147 11.71 12.06 -8.19
CA ALA A 147 12.76 11.38 -8.94
C ALA A 147 13.95 12.29 -9.28
N LEU A 148 13.71 13.55 -9.66
CA LEU A 148 14.72 14.45 -10.19
C LEU A 148 15.88 14.72 -9.22
N PRO A 149 15.67 15.12 -7.94
CA PRO A 149 16.78 15.42 -7.04
C PRO A 149 17.75 14.25 -6.80
N PRO A 150 17.28 12.99 -6.60
CA PRO A 150 18.20 11.86 -6.50
C PRO A 150 18.99 11.60 -7.79
N ILE A 151 18.37 11.77 -8.97
CA ILE A 151 19.05 11.60 -10.27
C ILE A 151 20.16 12.65 -10.43
N ASP A 152 19.89 13.90 -10.13
CA ASP A 152 20.89 14.97 -10.17
C ASP A 152 22.03 14.70 -9.20
N LYS A 153 21.73 14.20 -8.01
CA LYS A 153 22.74 13.79 -7.04
C LYS A 153 23.60 12.64 -7.56
N ALA A 154 22.99 11.60 -8.14
CA ALA A 154 23.70 10.49 -8.74
C ALA A 154 24.68 10.97 -9.83
N HIS A 155 24.20 11.79 -10.75
CA HIS A 155 24.98 12.40 -11.81
C HIS A 155 26.14 13.26 -11.27
N LYS A 156 25.87 14.14 -10.30
CA LYS A 156 26.88 14.97 -9.66
C LYS A 156 28.02 14.13 -9.08
N TRP A 157 27.73 13.12 -8.29
CA TRP A 157 28.74 12.26 -7.65
C TRP A 157 29.54 11.45 -8.67
N PHE A 158 28.87 10.97 -9.72
CA PHE A 158 29.52 10.29 -10.83
C PHE A 158 30.55 11.18 -11.52
N VAL A 159 30.15 12.40 -11.91
CA VAL A 159 30.99 13.32 -12.70
C VAL A 159 32.10 13.93 -11.85
N THR A 160 31.79 14.38 -10.62
CA THR A 160 32.74 15.17 -9.80
C THR A 160 33.69 14.29 -8.98
N ARG A 161 33.28 13.10 -8.59
CA ARG A 161 34.03 12.22 -7.69
C ARG A 161 34.39 10.86 -8.29
N GLY A 162 33.70 10.44 -9.35
CA GLY A 162 33.81 9.10 -9.89
C GLY A 162 33.37 8.02 -8.92
N ASP A 163 32.57 8.39 -7.90
CA ASP A 163 32.10 7.47 -6.86
C ASP A 163 30.88 6.69 -7.36
N LEU A 164 31.14 5.51 -7.91
CA LEU A 164 30.13 4.63 -8.48
C LEU A 164 29.16 4.08 -7.42
N ASN A 165 29.64 3.84 -6.20
CA ASN A 165 28.79 3.27 -5.15
C ASN A 165 27.80 4.30 -4.65
N TYR A 166 28.26 5.51 -4.39
CA TYR A 166 27.38 6.59 -3.92
C TYR A 166 26.43 7.05 -5.03
N SER A 167 26.87 7.06 -6.28
CA SER A 167 26.00 7.32 -7.44
C SER A 167 24.89 6.27 -7.57
N ALA A 168 25.24 4.97 -7.44
CA ALA A 168 24.28 3.89 -7.46
C ALA A 168 23.26 3.98 -6.31
N LEU A 169 23.70 4.37 -5.11
CA LEU A 169 22.81 4.63 -3.97
C LEU A 169 21.77 5.68 -4.32
N TRP A 170 22.15 6.79 -4.94
CA TRP A 170 21.21 7.82 -5.36
C TRP A 170 20.26 7.38 -6.48
N ILE A 171 20.70 6.52 -7.40
CA ILE A 171 19.81 5.88 -8.37
C ILE A 171 18.78 5.01 -7.66
N LEU A 172 19.18 4.22 -6.66
CA LEU A 172 18.24 3.43 -5.84
C LEU A 172 17.25 4.30 -5.08
N HIS A 173 17.65 5.47 -4.60
CA HIS A 173 16.72 6.44 -4.01
C HIS A 173 15.69 6.95 -5.02
N ALA A 174 16.05 7.13 -6.29
CA ALA A 174 15.13 7.51 -7.34
C ALA A 174 14.17 6.37 -7.75
N ALA A 175 14.59 5.11 -7.60
CA ALA A 175 13.92 3.94 -8.17
C ALA A 175 12.44 3.84 -7.78
N THR A 176 12.08 4.15 -6.53
CA THR A 176 10.68 4.14 -6.08
C THR A 176 9.83 5.20 -6.78
N SER A 177 10.36 6.41 -6.98
CA SER A 177 9.65 7.49 -7.69
C SER A 177 9.53 7.17 -9.18
N LEU A 178 10.57 6.62 -9.80
CA LEU A 178 10.54 6.14 -11.18
C LEU A 178 9.51 5.02 -11.36
N ALA A 179 9.45 4.08 -10.41
CA ALA A 179 8.45 3.02 -10.42
C ALA A 179 7.02 3.55 -10.31
N ARG A 180 6.81 4.59 -9.50
CA ARG A 180 5.50 5.28 -9.45
C ARG A 180 5.13 5.91 -10.79
N ILE A 181 6.07 6.56 -11.46
CA ILE A 181 5.83 7.12 -12.80
C ILE A 181 5.37 6.05 -13.77
N GLU A 182 6.06 4.90 -13.80
CA GLU A 182 5.72 3.77 -14.67
C GLU A 182 4.30 3.23 -14.40
N VAL A 183 4.02 2.92 -13.11
CA VAL A 183 2.73 2.33 -12.71
C VAL A 183 1.57 3.29 -12.95
N ILE A 184 1.73 4.57 -12.58
CA ILE A 184 0.70 5.61 -12.77
C ILE A 184 0.51 5.90 -14.25
N GLY A 185 1.59 5.94 -15.04
CA GLY A 185 1.53 6.09 -16.50
C GLY A 185 0.76 4.96 -17.19
N ALA A 186 0.86 3.74 -16.65
CA ALA A 186 0.06 2.59 -17.07
C ALA A 186 -1.38 2.61 -16.54
N ARG A 187 -1.85 3.69 -15.93
CA ARG A 187 -3.19 3.82 -15.33
C ARG A 187 -3.49 2.80 -14.24
N GLN A 188 -2.46 2.36 -13.52
CA GLN A 188 -2.58 1.46 -12.39
C GLN A 188 -2.39 2.21 -11.06
N LEU A 189 -2.99 1.68 -10.00
CA LEU A 189 -2.77 2.18 -8.64
C LEU A 189 -1.36 1.81 -8.17
N ALA A 190 -0.56 2.83 -7.85
CA ALA A 190 0.74 2.64 -7.25
C ALA A 190 0.58 2.27 -5.76
N ASP A 191 1.14 1.14 -5.35
CA ASP A 191 1.11 0.68 -3.95
C ASP A 191 2.44 0.88 -3.21
N ARG A 192 2.54 0.29 -2.01
CA ARG A 192 3.80 0.28 -1.25
C ARG A 192 4.90 -0.50 -1.98
N GLU A 193 4.51 -1.57 -2.67
CA GLU A 193 5.41 -2.45 -3.40
C GLU A 193 5.49 -2.05 -4.88
N VAL A 194 5.59 -0.76 -5.13
CA VAL A 194 5.56 -0.19 -6.48
C VAL A 194 6.70 -0.68 -7.37
N LEU A 195 7.86 -1.01 -6.81
CA LEU A 195 8.98 -1.58 -7.57
C LEU A 195 8.65 -2.94 -8.21
N PRO A 196 8.12 -3.94 -7.47
CA PRO A 196 7.60 -5.17 -8.07
C PRO A 196 6.54 -4.96 -9.14
N GLN A 197 5.65 -3.96 -8.97
CA GLN A 197 4.67 -3.62 -10.01
C GLN A 197 5.36 -3.09 -11.26
N ALA A 198 6.26 -2.12 -11.12
CA ALA A 198 6.99 -1.52 -12.23
C ALA A 198 7.90 -2.53 -12.95
N MET A 199 8.51 -3.47 -12.24
CA MET A 199 9.29 -4.56 -12.83
C MET A 199 8.45 -5.48 -13.73
N LYS A 200 7.15 -5.65 -13.45
CA LYS A 200 6.24 -6.40 -14.34
C LYS A 200 5.91 -5.61 -15.61
N LEU A 201 5.79 -4.29 -15.51
CA LEU A 201 5.45 -3.42 -16.63
C LEU A 201 6.65 -3.14 -17.54
N ASN A 202 7.80 -2.87 -16.95
CA ASN A 202 9.03 -2.51 -17.69
C ASN A 202 10.25 -3.20 -17.08
N PRO A 203 10.41 -4.53 -17.28
CA PRO A 203 11.46 -5.33 -16.67
C PRO A 203 12.87 -4.88 -17.12
N GLY A 204 13.04 -4.46 -18.38
CA GLY A 204 14.33 -4.03 -18.91
C GLY A 204 14.89 -2.81 -18.18
N PHE A 205 14.06 -1.78 -18.02
CA PHE A 205 14.47 -0.55 -17.33
C PHE A 205 14.71 -0.80 -15.83
N PHE A 206 13.80 -1.48 -15.14
CA PHE A 206 13.93 -1.69 -13.69
C PHE A 206 14.97 -2.72 -13.31
N THR A 207 15.32 -3.68 -14.19
CA THR A 207 16.51 -4.51 -14.00
C THR A 207 17.75 -3.64 -13.97
N THR A 208 17.83 -2.60 -14.80
CA THR A 208 18.99 -1.69 -14.84
C THR A 208 19.03 -0.77 -13.61
N VAL A 209 17.97 -0.03 -13.34
CA VAL A 209 17.97 1.02 -12.29
C VAL A 209 17.82 0.48 -10.86
N TYR A 210 17.38 -0.75 -10.71
CA TYR A 210 17.20 -1.39 -9.41
C TYR A 210 18.12 -2.60 -9.22
N THR A 211 17.92 -3.69 -9.97
CA THR A 211 18.65 -4.95 -9.74
C THR A 211 20.14 -4.80 -10.00
N ALA A 212 20.55 -4.16 -11.11
CA ALA A 212 21.96 -3.96 -11.43
C ALA A 212 22.65 -3.01 -10.45
N MET A 213 21.93 -2.02 -9.89
CA MET A 213 22.47 -1.11 -8.87
C MET A 213 22.76 -1.81 -7.54
N LEU A 214 22.14 -2.95 -7.26
CA LEU A 214 22.42 -3.78 -6.07
C LEU A 214 23.62 -4.70 -6.23
N ASN A 215 24.09 -4.94 -7.47
CA ASN A 215 25.21 -5.81 -7.72
C ASN A 215 26.53 -5.25 -7.16
N ALA A 216 27.37 -6.14 -6.61
CA ALA A 216 28.61 -5.74 -5.96
C ALA A 216 29.64 -5.09 -6.93
N LYS A 217 29.67 -5.51 -8.20
CA LYS A 217 30.58 -4.94 -9.21
C LYS A 217 29.87 -3.84 -10.00
N LYS A 218 30.38 -2.63 -9.91
CA LYS A 218 29.96 -1.48 -10.72
C LYS A 218 31.11 -1.04 -11.63
N THR A 219 30.80 -0.75 -12.88
CA THR A 219 31.78 -0.31 -13.88
C THR A 219 31.32 1.00 -14.52
N ARG A 220 32.26 1.76 -15.07
CA ARG A 220 32.00 3.03 -15.79
C ARG A 220 31.50 2.84 -17.23
N LYS A 221 31.07 1.64 -17.60
CA LYS A 221 30.52 1.40 -18.94
C LYS A 221 29.10 1.91 -19.03
#